data_ff48805af318037e547228faa3fe7f47
#
_entry.id   ff48805af318037e547228faa3fe7f47
#
_cell.length_a   1.000
_cell.length_b   1.000
_cell.length_c   1.000
_cell.angle_alpha   90.00
_cell.angle_beta   90.00
_cell.angle_gamma   90.00
#
_symmetry.space_group_name_H-M   'P 1'
#
loop_
_entity.id
_entity.type
_entity.pdbx_description
1 polymer ?
#
loop_
_entity_poly.entity_id
_entity_poly.type
_entity_poly.pdbx_seq_one_letter_code
_entity_poly.pdbx_strand_id
1 'polypeptide(L)'
;MRLGTWLLLTSSVALFLSGLVVGTLVQQRVDAQAGNRVFELRTYTAPEGKLDSLNARFRNHTVGIFKKHAMTSVGYFVPQDAPNSQNTLIYILAHPSREAAKANWAAFQADPDWVKARTESEVNGRLTTKVESVFLNPTDYSPMK
;
A
#
# COMPACT_ATOMS: atom_id res chain seq x y z
N MET A 1 -3.34 -38.75 55.14
CA MET A 1 -2.79 -38.82 53.79
C MET A 1 -3.58 -37.86 52.89
N ARG A 2 -3.07 -36.68 52.63
CA ARG A 2 -3.63 -35.71 51.67
C ARG A 2 -2.47 -35.15 50.89
N LEU A 3 -2.10 -35.82 49.81
CA LEU A 3 -1.22 -35.30 48.76
C LEU A 3 -2.03 -35.36 47.47
N GLY A 4 -2.37 -34.23 46.87
CA GLY A 4 -3.01 -34.29 45.58
C GLY A 4 -3.70 -33.04 45.04
N THR A 5 -3.38 -31.81 45.55
CA THR A 5 -4.10 -30.62 45.07
C THR A 5 -3.20 -29.44 44.63
N TRP A 6 -1.88 -29.64 44.54
CA TRP A 6 -0.93 -28.52 44.24
C TRP A 6 -0.37 -28.53 42.80
N LEU A 7 -0.72 -29.51 41.95
CA LEU A 7 -0.15 -29.64 40.63
C LEU A 7 -0.98 -29.06 39.48
N LEU A 8 -2.19 -28.55 39.74
CA LEU A 8 -3.06 -28.03 38.68
C LEU A 8 -3.07 -26.50 38.56
N LEU A 9 -2.46 -25.77 39.49
CA LEU A 9 -2.45 -24.29 39.45
C LEU A 9 -1.24 -23.69 38.71
N THR A 10 -0.19 -24.44 38.45
CA THR A 10 1.02 -23.93 37.81
C THR A 10 0.96 -23.92 36.27
N SER A 11 0.13 -24.77 35.68
CA SER A 11 0.01 -24.85 34.18
C SER A 11 -0.80 -23.70 33.60
N SER A 12 -1.77 -23.16 34.32
CA SER A 12 -2.65 -22.09 33.81
C SER A 12 -1.96 -20.72 33.78
N VAL A 13 -1.04 -20.45 34.70
CA VAL A 13 -0.33 -19.17 34.78
C VAL A 13 0.75 -19.09 33.68
N ALA A 14 1.41 -20.20 33.33
CA ALA A 14 2.43 -20.24 32.30
C ALA A 14 1.83 -19.99 30.88
N LEU A 15 0.63 -20.49 30.62
CA LEU A 15 -0.08 -20.25 29.36
C LEU A 15 -0.56 -18.80 29.20
N PHE A 16 -0.96 -18.14 30.30
CA PHE A 16 -1.36 -16.73 30.27
C PHE A 16 -0.17 -15.81 30.05
N LEU A 17 0.98 -16.08 30.66
CA LEU A 17 2.19 -15.28 30.49
C LEU A 17 2.79 -15.42 29.08
N SER A 18 2.76 -16.60 28.49
CA SER A 18 3.24 -16.80 27.12
C SER A 18 2.35 -16.11 26.07
N GLY A 19 1.03 -16.10 26.27
CA GLY A 19 0.11 -15.36 25.40
C GLY A 19 0.30 -13.84 25.46
N LEU A 20 0.57 -13.30 26.66
CA LEU A 20 0.80 -11.86 26.84
C LEU A 20 2.12 -11.41 26.21
N VAL A 21 3.20 -12.18 26.34
CA VAL A 21 4.50 -11.86 25.74
C VAL A 21 4.45 -11.94 24.21
N VAL A 22 3.80 -12.94 23.64
CA VAL A 22 3.63 -13.03 22.19
C VAL A 22 2.78 -11.89 21.66
N GLY A 23 1.68 -11.54 22.35
CA GLY A 23 0.82 -10.42 21.95
C GLY A 23 1.56 -9.08 21.95
N THR A 24 2.39 -8.80 22.96
CA THR A 24 3.16 -7.56 23.03
C THR A 24 4.27 -7.49 21.98
N LEU A 25 4.94 -8.60 21.68
CA LEU A 25 5.97 -8.65 20.61
C LEU A 25 5.37 -8.47 19.22
N VAL A 26 4.19 -9.02 18.96
CA VAL A 26 3.48 -8.83 17.69
C VAL A 26 3.03 -7.38 17.58
N GLN A 27 2.47 -6.79 18.62
CA GLN A 27 2.06 -5.38 18.60
C GLN A 27 3.25 -4.44 18.40
N GLN A 28 4.37 -4.65 19.09
CA GLN A 28 5.59 -3.86 18.89
C GLN A 28 6.15 -3.96 17.47
N ARG A 29 6.04 -5.13 16.82
CA ARG A 29 6.45 -5.27 15.40
C ARG A 29 5.51 -4.52 14.45
N VAL A 30 4.22 -4.56 14.71
CA VAL A 30 3.23 -3.81 13.92
C VAL A 30 3.45 -2.31 14.07
N ASP A 31 3.68 -1.83 15.30
CA ASP A 31 3.91 -0.41 15.59
C ASP A 31 5.26 0.09 15.03
N ALA A 32 6.32 -0.73 15.11
CA ALA A 32 7.62 -0.43 14.52
C ALA A 32 7.55 -0.37 12.98
N GLN A 33 6.72 -1.22 12.37
CA GLN A 33 6.52 -1.23 10.92
C GLN A 33 5.64 -0.06 10.47
N ALA A 34 4.72 0.42 11.30
CA ALA A 34 3.95 1.63 11.07
C ALA A 34 4.82 2.91 11.15
N GLY A 35 5.83 2.93 12.05
CA GLY A 35 6.73 4.07 12.25
C GLY A 35 7.80 4.29 11.17
N ASN A 36 8.04 3.32 10.29
CA ASN A 36 9.09 3.36 9.26
C ASN A 36 8.56 3.33 7.83
N ARG A 37 7.28 3.57 7.62
CA ARG A 37 6.73 3.59 6.25
C ARG A 37 7.33 4.74 5.44
N VAL A 38 7.60 4.45 4.17
CA VAL A 38 7.84 5.48 3.16
C VAL A 38 6.60 5.66 2.31
N PHE A 39 6.30 6.88 1.96
CA PHE A 39 5.20 7.19 1.06
C PHE A 39 5.74 7.50 -0.32
N GLU A 40 5.04 7.08 -1.34
CA GLU A 40 5.36 7.39 -2.73
C GLU A 40 4.23 8.22 -3.33
N LEU A 41 4.50 9.50 -3.57
CA LEU A 41 3.62 10.38 -4.33
C LEU A 41 3.88 10.16 -5.81
N ARG A 42 2.83 9.87 -6.55
CA ARG A 42 2.91 9.71 -8.01
C ARG A 42 1.96 10.67 -8.69
N THR A 43 2.48 11.32 -9.73
CA THR A 43 1.72 12.21 -10.60
C THR A 43 1.76 11.68 -12.02
N TYR A 44 0.59 11.40 -12.56
CA TYR A 44 0.41 10.93 -13.93
C TYR A 44 -0.23 12.02 -14.77
N THR A 45 0.39 12.36 -15.88
CA THR A 45 -0.22 13.24 -16.90
C THR A 45 -0.77 12.38 -18.03
N ALA A 46 -2.07 12.47 -18.25
CA ALA A 46 -2.76 11.82 -19.37
C ALA A 46 -2.70 12.69 -20.63
N PRO A 47 -2.73 12.09 -21.83
CA PRO A 47 -3.04 12.84 -23.05
C PRO A 47 -4.40 13.51 -22.97
N GLU A 48 -4.65 14.51 -23.79
CA GLU A 48 -5.94 15.18 -23.88
C GLU A 48 -7.09 14.18 -24.09
N GLY A 49 -8.16 14.35 -23.28
CA GLY A 49 -9.33 13.49 -23.31
C GLY A 49 -9.15 12.06 -22.77
N LYS A 50 -7.97 11.72 -22.20
CA LYS A 50 -7.68 10.36 -21.72
C LYS A 50 -7.76 10.19 -20.20
N LEU A 51 -8.00 11.24 -19.43
CA LEU A 51 -8.04 11.15 -17.97
C LEU A 51 -9.14 10.19 -17.46
N ASP A 52 -10.32 10.21 -18.07
CA ASP A 52 -11.41 9.32 -17.67
C ASP A 52 -11.07 7.84 -17.94
N SER A 53 -10.43 7.56 -19.08
CA SER A 53 -9.93 6.21 -19.39
C SER A 53 -8.83 5.76 -18.42
N LEU A 54 -7.94 6.67 -18.02
CA LEU A 54 -6.92 6.40 -17.00
C LEU A 54 -7.57 6.09 -15.66
N ASN A 55 -8.53 6.89 -15.23
CA ASN A 55 -9.28 6.67 -13.98
C ASN A 55 -10.07 5.35 -14.02
N ALA A 56 -10.67 4.99 -15.17
CA ALA A 56 -11.35 3.71 -15.35
C ALA A 56 -10.39 2.52 -15.19
N ARG A 57 -9.19 2.58 -15.79
CA ARG A 57 -8.16 1.55 -15.59
C ARG A 57 -7.75 1.41 -14.12
N PHE A 58 -7.56 2.54 -13.43
CA PHE A 58 -7.23 2.51 -12.00
C PHE A 58 -8.34 1.85 -11.19
N ARG A 59 -9.58 2.28 -11.36
CA ARG A 59 -10.75 1.78 -10.61
C ARG A 59 -10.99 0.29 -10.83
N ASN A 60 -10.91 -0.15 -12.07
CA ASN A 60 -11.32 -1.49 -12.44
C ASN A 60 -10.21 -2.53 -12.31
N HIS A 61 -8.93 -2.11 -12.38
CA HIS A 61 -7.79 -3.03 -12.44
C HIS A 61 -6.65 -2.63 -11.50
N THR A 62 -6.07 -1.44 -11.66
CA THR A 62 -4.79 -1.08 -11.06
C THR A 62 -4.82 -1.16 -9.53
N VAL A 63 -5.88 -0.65 -8.89
CA VAL A 63 -6.02 -0.64 -7.43
C VAL A 63 -6.05 -2.06 -6.86
N GLY A 64 -6.76 -2.99 -7.52
CA GLY A 64 -6.80 -4.40 -7.12
C GLY A 64 -5.43 -5.08 -7.25
N ILE A 65 -4.71 -4.78 -8.34
CA ILE A 65 -3.38 -5.34 -8.57
C ILE A 65 -2.36 -4.74 -7.61
N PHE A 66 -2.45 -3.46 -7.24
CA PHE A 66 -1.63 -2.87 -6.17
C PHE A 66 -1.77 -3.65 -4.87
N LYS A 67 -3.01 -3.93 -4.46
CA LYS A 67 -3.30 -4.71 -3.26
C LYS A 67 -2.69 -6.13 -3.32
N LYS A 68 -2.76 -6.78 -4.49
CA LYS A 68 -2.15 -8.10 -4.74
C LYS A 68 -0.63 -8.09 -4.50
N HIS A 69 0.03 -6.97 -4.79
CA HIS A 69 1.48 -6.79 -4.63
C HIS A 69 1.87 -5.98 -3.39
N ALA A 70 1.06 -6.01 -2.33
CA ALA A 70 1.34 -5.34 -1.05
C ALA A 70 1.66 -3.83 -1.16
N MET A 71 1.12 -3.16 -2.19
CA MET A 71 1.22 -1.72 -2.39
C MET A 71 -0.01 -1.05 -1.76
N THR A 72 0.16 -0.47 -0.59
CA THR A 72 -0.96 0.10 0.18
C THR A 72 -1.38 1.44 -0.37
N SER A 73 -2.60 1.54 -0.88
CA SER A 73 -3.18 2.80 -1.34
C SER A 73 -3.54 3.72 -0.18
N VAL A 74 -3.07 4.97 -0.23
CA VAL A 74 -3.43 6.02 0.74
C VAL A 74 -4.54 6.91 0.19
N GLY A 75 -4.44 7.34 -1.07
CA GLY A 75 -5.46 8.15 -1.71
C GLY A 75 -5.20 8.40 -3.19
N TYR A 76 -6.26 8.78 -3.91
CA TYR A 76 -6.25 9.11 -5.34
C TYR A 76 -6.97 10.43 -5.55
N PHE A 77 -6.38 11.34 -6.31
CA PHE A 77 -6.83 12.71 -6.44
C PHE A 77 -6.76 13.18 -7.89
N VAL A 78 -7.71 14.01 -8.27
CA VAL A 78 -7.65 14.82 -9.50
C VAL A 78 -7.66 16.29 -9.06
N PRO A 79 -6.74 17.14 -9.54
CA PRO A 79 -6.78 18.57 -9.25
C PRO A 79 -8.14 19.20 -9.62
N GLN A 80 -8.56 20.23 -8.87
CA GLN A 80 -9.83 20.93 -9.14
C GLN A 80 -9.69 21.97 -10.25
N ASP A 81 -8.49 22.57 -10.39
CA ASP A 81 -8.25 23.70 -11.28
C ASP A 81 -7.63 23.27 -12.61
N ALA A 82 -8.09 23.94 -13.68
CA ALA A 82 -7.49 23.79 -14.99
C ALA A 82 -6.06 24.37 -15.04
N PRO A 83 -5.19 23.84 -15.90
CA PRO A 83 -5.41 22.75 -16.84
C PRO A 83 -5.32 21.34 -16.22
N ASN A 84 -4.82 21.21 -14.99
CA ASN A 84 -4.47 19.94 -14.37
C ASN A 84 -5.71 19.06 -14.06
N SER A 85 -6.88 19.68 -13.82
CA SER A 85 -8.13 18.95 -13.62
C SER A 85 -8.57 18.13 -14.85
N GLN A 86 -8.02 18.42 -16.02
CA GLN A 86 -8.39 17.77 -17.28
C GLN A 86 -7.48 16.60 -17.66
N ASN A 87 -6.30 16.50 -17.03
CA ASN A 87 -5.28 15.54 -17.48
C ASN A 87 -4.43 14.92 -16.38
N THR A 88 -4.65 15.24 -15.10
CA THR A 88 -3.73 14.84 -14.06
C THR A 88 -4.39 13.92 -13.02
N LEU A 89 -3.78 12.77 -12.77
CA LEU A 89 -4.09 11.88 -11.67
C LEU A 89 -2.92 11.87 -10.69
N ILE A 90 -3.21 12.18 -9.42
CA ILE A 90 -2.25 12.13 -8.32
C ILE A 90 -2.66 11.01 -7.37
N TYR A 91 -1.70 10.22 -6.89
CA TYR A 91 -1.98 9.24 -5.85
C TYR A 91 -0.79 9.00 -4.94
N ILE A 92 -1.08 8.47 -3.76
CA ILE A 92 -0.09 8.16 -2.74
C ILE A 92 -0.19 6.68 -2.40
N LEU A 93 0.95 6.01 -2.42
CA LEU A 93 1.13 4.66 -1.91
C LEU A 93 1.99 4.69 -0.65
N ALA A 94 1.74 3.77 0.27
CA ALA A 94 2.58 3.53 1.43
C ALA A 94 3.29 2.18 1.26
N HIS A 95 4.60 2.17 1.53
CA HIS A 95 5.44 0.99 1.44
C HIS A 95 6.19 0.77 2.76
N PRO A 96 6.52 -0.47 3.14
CA PRO A 96 7.34 -0.74 4.32
C PRO A 96 8.73 -0.11 4.23
N SER A 97 9.33 -0.05 3.03
CA SER A 97 10.62 0.58 2.74
C SER A 97 10.75 0.90 1.24
N ARG A 98 11.78 1.62 0.84
CA ARG A 98 12.11 1.86 -0.58
C ARG A 98 12.48 0.59 -1.32
N GLU A 99 13.15 -0.33 -0.65
CA GLU A 99 13.53 -1.65 -1.20
C GLU A 99 12.28 -2.49 -1.47
N ALA A 100 11.32 -2.50 -0.52
CA ALA A 100 10.03 -3.15 -0.68
C ALA A 100 9.24 -2.51 -1.84
N ALA A 101 9.23 -1.18 -1.95
CA ALA A 101 8.59 -0.48 -3.06
C ALA A 101 9.17 -0.93 -4.41
N LYS A 102 10.51 -0.98 -4.53
CA LYS A 102 11.19 -1.44 -5.75
C LYS A 102 10.80 -2.87 -6.14
N ALA A 103 10.79 -3.78 -5.16
CA ALA A 103 10.41 -5.18 -5.39
C ALA A 103 8.93 -5.31 -5.81
N ASN A 104 8.03 -4.59 -5.12
CA ASN A 104 6.60 -4.62 -5.38
C ASN A 104 6.27 -4.02 -6.75
N TRP A 105 6.93 -2.94 -7.16
CA TRP A 105 6.79 -2.38 -8.50
C TRP A 105 7.26 -3.33 -9.59
N ALA A 106 8.37 -4.05 -9.38
CA ALA A 106 8.85 -5.05 -10.34
C ALA A 106 7.84 -6.19 -10.48
N ALA A 107 7.30 -6.70 -9.37
CA ALA A 107 6.27 -7.75 -9.37
C ALA A 107 4.96 -7.27 -10.03
N PHE A 108 4.51 -6.05 -9.74
CA PHE A 108 3.34 -5.43 -10.37
C PHE A 108 3.50 -5.32 -11.90
N GLN A 109 4.67 -4.84 -12.36
CA GLN A 109 4.91 -4.67 -13.81
C GLN A 109 4.97 -6.00 -14.58
N ALA A 110 5.39 -7.06 -13.91
CA ALA A 110 5.45 -8.42 -14.49
C ALA A 110 4.11 -9.19 -14.37
N ASP A 111 3.13 -8.66 -13.63
CA ASP A 111 1.86 -9.33 -13.40
C ASP A 111 1.06 -9.44 -14.70
N PRO A 112 0.62 -10.66 -15.10
CA PRO A 112 -0.16 -10.86 -16.32
C PRO A 112 -1.47 -10.07 -16.32
N ASP A 113 -2.14 -9.89 -15.16
CA ASP A 113 -3.36 -9.10 -15.07
C ASP A 113 -3.09 -7.62 -15.37
N TRP A 114 -1.94 -7.09 -14.91
CA TRP A 114 -1.50 -5.74 -15.24
C TRP A 114 -1.17 -5.61 -16.72
N VAL A 115 -0.38 -6.52 -17.27
CA VAL A 115 -0.01 -6.52 -18.69
C VAL A 115 -1.25 -6.51 -19.56
N LYS A 116 -2.23 -7.38 -19.26
CA LYS A 116 -3.51 -7.43 -19.96
C LYS A 116 -4.28 -6.11 -19.83
N ALA A 117 -4.52 -5.63 -18.60
CA ALA A 117 -5.27 -4.40 -18.36
C ALA A 117 -4.65 -3.19 -19.04
N ARG A 118 -3.32 -3.08 -19.04
CA ARG A 118 -2.60 -2.02 -19.74
C ARG A 118 -2.80 -2.13 -21.26
N THR A 119 -2.59 -3.30 -21.83
CA THR A 119 -2.72 -3.53 -23.27
C THR A 119 -4.12 -3.24 -23.77
N GLU A 120 -5.15 -3.74 -23.07
CA GLU A 120 -6.55 -3.54 -23.45
C GLU A 120 -6.98 -2.07 -23.31
N SER A 121 -6.52 -1.38 -22.28
CA SER A 121 -6.87 0.03 -22.05
C SER A 121 -6.15 1.00 -23.00
N GLU A 122 -5.04 0.59 -23.61
CA GLU A 122 -4.20 1.42 -24.48
C GLU A 122 -4.36 1.11 -25.98
N VAL A 123 -5.36 0.33 -26.38
CA VAL A 123 -5.61 0.02 -27.81
C VAL A 123 -5.83 1.27 -28.67
N ASN A 124 -6.37 2.33 -28.08
CA ASN A 124 -6.59 3.63 -28.72
C ASN A 124 -5.52 4.67 -28.33
N GLY A 125 -4.32 4.22 -28.00
CA GLY A 125 -3.19 5.05 -27.60
C GLY A 125 -2.94 5.07 -26.09
N ARG A 126 -1.75 5.55 -25.73
CA ARG A 126 -1.30 5.59 -24.33
C ARG A 126 -2.24 6.39 -23.44
N LEU A 127 -2.38 5.97 -22.19
CA LEU A 127 -3.14 6.70 -21.18
C LEU A 127 -2.27 7.64 -20.33
N THR A 128 -0.94 7.60 -20.48
CA THR A 128 -0.01 8.50 -19.78
C THR A 128 1.07 9.00 -20.72
N THR A 129 1.34 10.30 -20.66
CA THR A 129 2.47 10.96 -21.34
C THR A 129 3.65 11.16 -20.42
N LYS A 130 3.38 11.39 -19.12
CA LYS A 130 4.39 11.61 -18.09
C LYS A 130 4.01 10.88 -16.81
N VAL A 131 5.01 10.34 -16.12
CA VAL A 131 4.90 9.73 -14.80
C VAL A 131 6.01 10.28 -13.94
N GLU A 132 5.64 10.93 -12.84
CA GLU A 132 6.56 11.42 -11.81
C GLU A 132 6.36 10.63 -10.53
N SER A 133 7.44 10.38 -9.81
CA SER A 133 7.43 9.67 -8.54
C SER A 133 8.38 10.34 -7.56
N VAL A 134 7.90 10.61 -6.35
CA VAL A 134 8.67 11.19 -5.25
C VAL A 134 8.44 10.36 -4.00
N PHE A 135 9.51 9.88 -3.39
CA PHE A 135 9.43 9.25 -2.08
C PHE A 135 9.45 10.29 -0.96
N LEU A 136 8.57 10.10 0.00
CA LEU A 136 8.33 11.03 1.11
C LEU A 136 8.48 10.29 2.44
N ASN A 137 9.14 10.93 3.40
CA ASN A 137 9.12 10.52 4.79
C ASN A 137 8.08 11.37 5.54
N PRO A 138 7.24 10.78 6.39
CA PRO A 138 6.37 11.59 7.24
C PRO A 138 7.19 12.41 8.24
N THR A 139 6.74 13.64 8.50
CA THR A 139 7.29 14.45 9.59
C THR A 139 6.79 13.93 10.94
N ASP A 140 7.44 14.35 12.04
CA ASP A 140 7.04 13.98 13.40
C ASP A 140 5.60 14.42 13.76
N TYR A 141 5.12 15.52 13.17
CA TYR A 141 3.76 16.04 13.32
C TYR A 141 2.77 15.55 12.24
N SER A 142 3.18 14.68 11.32
CA SER A 142 2.27 14.13 10.31
C SER A 142 1.25 13.17 10.94
N PRO A 143 -0.04 13.27 10.59
CA PRO A 143 -1.04 12.28 10.99
C PRO A 143 -0.86 10.94 10.28
N MET A 144 -0.18 10.92 9.12
CA MET A 144 0.21 9.69 8.41
C MET A 144 1.57 9.23 8.91
N LYS A 145 1.67 7.96 9.32
CA LYS A 145 2.90 7.30 9.77
C LYS A 145 3.13 6.01 9.01
#